data_4bc1a7a474a7aef2724d4bf4263c8f14
#
_entry.id   4bc1a7a474a7aef2724d4bf4263c8f14
#
_cell.length_a   1.000
_cell.length_b   1.000
_cell.length_c   1.000
_cell.angle_alpha   90.00
_cell.angle_beta   90.00
_cell.angle_gamma   90.00
#
_symmetry.space_group_name_H-M   'P 1'
#
loop_
_entity.id
_entity.type
_entity.pdbx_description
1 polymer ?
#
loop_
_entity_poly.entity_id
_entity_poly.type
_entity_poly.pdbx_seq_one_letter_code
_entity_poly.pdbx_strand_id
1 'polypeptide(L)'
;MRGAVASARGNPRRERSLFETVGTDANMDHDAQAYLRGGLEPVMIERGTEDDLPGIVDILNYTIMNSNATLATQPVSVAERREWFDRFSATGPYQLLVARRGSQVLGYAASQPYREHEGFRETVEVSIALHIMSRGQGVGTDLYRALFRYLADEPVHVAVAGIVLPNDASVALHRKLGFTEVGTFHEYAVKNGEYLSSIWMERRFPRG
;
A
#
# COMPACT_ATOMS: atom_id res chain seq x y z
N MET A 1 -37.77 -10.05 59.86
CA MET A 1 -37.57 -8.62 60.12
C MET A 1 -36.95 -8.03 58.89
N ARG A 2 -37.74 -7.45 58.05
CA ARG A 2 -38.03 -6.04 57.74
C ARG A 2 -36.74 -5.19 57.62
N GLY A 3 -36.54 -4.60 56.45
CA GLY A 3 -35.79 -3.38 56.19
C GLY A 3 -35.24 -3.40 54.75
N ALA A 4 -35.92 -2.88 53.92
CA ALA A 4 -36.18 -1.58 53.29
C ALA A 4 -35.34 -1.39 52.01
N VAL A 5 -36.08 -1.29 50.94
CA VAL A 5 -35.69 -0.86 49.58
C VAL A 5 -35.32 0.63 49.61
N ALA A 6 -34.22 1.01 48.98
CA ALA A 6 -33.97 2.40 48.61
C ALA A 6 -33.59 2.46 47.15
N SER A 7 -34.52 2.97 46.36
CA SER A 7 -34.40 3.43 44.98
C SER A 7 -33.49 4.66 44.91
N ALA A 8 -32.50 4.64 44.04
CA ALA A 8 -31.81 5.85 43.59
C ALA A 8 -31.83 5.92 42.05
N ARG A 9 -32.61 6.87 41.57
CA ARG A 9 -32.73 7.25 40.16
C ARG A 9 -31.42 7.83 39.67
N GLY A 10 -30.84 7.23 38.63
CA GLY A 10 -29.66 7.71 37.91
C GLY A 10 -30.01 8.87 36.97
N ASN A 11 -29.17 9.86 36.98
CA ASN A 11 -29.21 11.06 36.16
C ASN A 11 -28.56 10.78 34.77
N PRO A 12 -29.22 11.04 33.64
CA PRO A 12 -28.66 10.86 32.31
C PRO A 12 -27.98 12.16 31.84
N ARG A 13 -26.75 12.40 32.27
CA ARG A 13 -25.88 13.45 31.70
C ARG A 13 -24.44 13.12 32.02
N ARG A 14 -23.77 12.39 31.13
CA ARG A 14 -22.32 12.42 30.86
C ARG A 14 -21.93 11.39 29.80
N GLU A 15 -22.45 11.54 28.58
CA GLU A 15 -21.83 11.01 27.40
C GLU A 15 -21.50 12.17 26.44
N ARG A 16 -20.49 12.91 26.77
CA ARG A 16 -19.75 13.81 25.87
C ARG A 16 -18.35 13.95 26.42
N SER A 17 -17.40 13.36 25.80
CA SER A 17 -15.97 13.69 25.78
C SER A 17 -15.10 12.44 25.68
N LEU A 18 -14.99 11.91 24.48
CA LEU A 18 -13.90 10.99 24.08
C LEU A 18 -13.42 11.32 22.66
N PHE A 19 -13.60 12.56 22.21
CA PHE A 19 -13.06 13.06 20.95
C PHE A 19 -12.36 14.40 21.15
N GLU A 20 -11.46 14.50 22.11
CA GLU A 20 -10.54 15.62 22.22
C GLU A 20 -9.22 15.11 22.76
N THR A 21 -8.29 14.96 21.89
CA THR A 21 -6.84 15.18 21.89
C THR A 21 -6.13 14.25 20.91
N VAL A 22 -6.33 14.51 19.61
CA VAL A 22 -5.31 14.16 18.63
C VAL A 22 -4.65 15.50 18.30
N GLY A 23 -3.37 15.61 18.62
CA GLY A 23 -2.58 16.81 18.39
C GLY A 23 -2.70 17.26 16.94
N THR A 24 -3.06 18.53 16.78
CA THR A 24 -3.08 19.23 15.51
C THR A 24 -1.64 19.49 15.05
N ASP A 25 -1.06 18.52 14.34
CA ASP A 25 0.10 18.77 13.53
C ASP A 25 -0.36 19.60 12.31
N ALA A 26 0.10 20.84 12.21
CA ALA A 26 -0.26 21.77 11.16
C ALA A 26 0.06 21.24 9.74
N ASN A 27 0.89 20.23 9.63
CA ASN A 27 1.23 19.56 8.36
C ASN A 27 0.15 18.55 7.92
N MET A 28 -0.53 17.89 8.88
CA MET A 28 -1.66 16.98 8.56
C MET A 28 -2.88 17.73 8.02
N ASP A 29 -3.08 18.98 8.43
CA ASP A 29 -4.24 19.77 8.01
C ASP A 29 -4.10 20.26 6.55
N HIS A 30 -2.88 20.48 6.07
CA HIS A 30 -2.62 20.91 4.69
C HIS A 30 -2.83 19.76 3.68
N ASP A 31 -2.38 18.56 4.01
CA ASP A 31 -2.56 17.36 3.19
C ASP A 31 -4.03 16.89 3.17
N ALA A 32 -4.72 16.97 4.30
CA ALA A 32 -6.15 16.67 4.39
C ALA A 32 -7.00 17.68 3.60
N GLN A 33 -6.63 18.98 3.61
CA GLN A 33 -7.31 20.00 2.82
C GLN A 33 -7.04 19.87 1.32
N ALA A 34 -5.84 19.51 0.90
CA ALA A 34 -5.51 19.22 -0.49
C ALA A 34 -6.30 18.00 -0.99
N TYR A 35 -6.41 16.95 -0.18
CA TYR A 35 -7.21 15.75 -0.47
C TYR A 35 -8.70 16.07 -0.63
N LEU A 36 -9.25 16.95 0.21
CA LEU A 36 -10.66 17.35 0.15
C LEU A 36 -10.97 18.29 -1.03
N ARG A 37 -10.02 19.14 -1.44
CA ARG A 37 -10.17 20.02 -2.61
C ARG A 37 -10.13 19.25 -3.93
N GLY A 38 -9.36 18.16 -4.02
CA GLY A 38 -9.30 17.28 -5.18
C GLY A 38 -10.51 16.34 -5.34
N GLY A 39 -11.49 16.38 -4.44
CA GLY A 39 -12.60 15.42 -4.38
C GLY A 39 -13.51 15.34 -5.63
N LEU A 40 -13.44 16.31 -6.52
CA LEU A 40 -14.21 16.36 -7.77
C LEU A 40 -13.41 15.89 -9.00
N GLU A 41 -12.08 15.75 -8.90
CA GLU A 41 -11.26 15.29 -10.00
C GLU A 41 -11.23 13.76 -10.09
N PRO A 42 -11.28 13.19 -11.30
CA PRO A 42 -11.20 11.75 -11.48
C PRO A 42 -9.81 11.22 -11.07
N VAL A 43 -9.78 10.00 -10.59
CA VAL A 43 -8.49 9.29 -10.37
C VAL A 43 -7.95 8.88 -11.72
N MET A 44 -6.75 9.34 -12.04
CA MET A 44 -5.99 8.94 -13.23
C MET A 44 -4.93 7.92 -12.84
N ILE A 45 -4.77 6.88 -13.66
CA ILE A 45 -3.70 5.88 -13.47
C ILE A 45 -2.85 5.87 -14.72
N GLU A 46 -1.61 6.29 -14.55
CA GLU A 46 -0.66 6.48 -15.62
C GLU A 46 0.72 5.95 -15.21
N ARG A 47 1.66 5.95 -16.15
CA ARG A 47 3.06 5.65 -15.85
C ARG A 47 3.63 6.69 -14.89
N GLY A 48 4.41 6.20 -13.93
CA GLY A 48 5.11 7.07 -13.00
C GLY A 48 6.17 7.92 -13.72
N THR A 49 6.29 9.15 -13.28
CA THR A 49 7.29 10.13 -13.75
C THR A 49 8.17 10.57 -12.58
N GLU A 50 9.24 11.28 -12.85
CA GLU A 50 10.09 11.85 -11.79
C GLU A 50 9.32 12.81 -10.88
N ASP A 51 8.33 13.52 -11.42
CA ASP A 51 7.49 14.45 -10.65
C ASP A 51 6.64 13.74 -9.58
N ASP A 52 6.45 12.43 -9.69
CA ASP A 52 5.73 11.62 -8.71
C ASP A 52 6.61 11.19 -7.53
N LEU A 53 7.93 11.27 -7.68
CA LEU A 53 8.85 10.77 -6.64
C LEU A 53 8.60 11.35 -5.26
N PRO A 54 8.33 12.65 -5.08
CA PRO A 54 7.99 13.19 -3.76
C PRO A 54 6.79 12.48 -3.14
N GLY A 55 5.68 12.35 -3.86
CA GLY A 55 4.48 11.68 -3.36
C GLY A 55 4.66 10.17 -3.14
N ILE A 56 5.46 9.49 -3.97
CA ILE A 56 5.85 8.09 -3.78
C ILE A 56 6.66 7.93 -2.49
N VAL A 57 7.62 8.83 -2.25
CA VAL A 57 8.47 8.83 -1.05
C VAL A 57 7.64 9.10 0.19
N ASP A 58 6.70 10.02 0.16
CA ASP A 58 5.80 10.32 1.28
C ASP A 58 4.98 9.09 1.67
N ILE A 59 4.37 8.40 0.68
CA ILE A 59 3.63 7.16 0.91
C ILE A 59 4.53 6.06 1.49
N LEU A 60 5.74 5.91 0.94
CA LEU A 60 6.70 4.90 1.41
C LEU A 60 7.13 5.20 2.84
N ASN A 61 7.54 6.43 3.14
CA ASN A 61 8.02 6.83 4.46
C ASN A 61 6.91 6.73 5.51
N TYR A 62 5.68 7.13 5.16
CA TYR A 62 4.54 6.89 6.03
C TYR A 62 4.38 5.40 6.36
N THR A 63 4.51 4.52 5.35
CA THR A 63 4.40 3.07 5.53
C THR A 63 5.56 2.52 6.38
N ILE A 64 6.78 2.99 6.18
CA ILE A 64 7.97 2.60 6.97
C ILE A 64 7.76 2.92 8.45
N MET A 65 7.30 4.12 8.75
CA MET A 65 7.19 4.63 10.11
C MET A 65 5.97 4.09 10.86
N ASN A 66 4.88 3.76 10.15
CA ASN A 66 3.58 3.50 10.77
C ASN A 66 3.05 2.09 10.56
N SER A 67 3.81 1.19 9.92
CA SER A 67 3.34 -0.17 9.67
C SER A 67 4.47 -1.17 9.46
N ASN A 68 4.14 -2.45 9.51
CA ASN A 68 5.03 -3.54 9.12
C ASN A 68 4.82 -3.98 7.65
N ALA A 69 4.08 -3.23 6.83
CA ALA A 69 3.86 -3.58 5.42
C ALA A 69 5.11 -3.48 4.54
N THR A 70 6.19 -2.93 5.06
CA THR A 70 7.54 -2.97 4.48
C THR A 70 8.57 -3.33 5.54
N LEU A 71 9.64 -4.02 5.14
CA LEU A 71 10.74 -4.38 6.02
C LEU A 71 11.77 -3.24 6.23
N ALA A 72 11.67 -2.16 5.46
CA ALA A 72 12.51 -0.99 5.66
C ALA A 72 12.26 -0.36 7.05
N THR A 73 13.33 0.11 7.70
CA THR A 73 13.30 0.68 9.05
C THR A 73 13.64 2.18 9.07
N GLN A 74 14.24 2.69 8.00
CA GLN A 74 14.65 4.09 7.89
C GLN A 74 13.92 4.75 6.73
N PRO A 75 13.41 5.96 6.92
CA PRO A 75 12.88 6.77 5.83
C PRO A 75 13.93 7.00 4.75
N VAL A 76 13.47 7.17 3.53
CA VAL A 76 14.32 7.45 2.37
C VAL A 76 14.07 8.86 1.84
N SER A 77 15.08 9.47 1.24
CA SER A 77 14.96 10.72 0.50
C SER A 77 14.51 10.50 -0.94
N VAL A 78 14.05 11.56 -1.60
CA VAL A 78 13.74 11.54 -3.05
C VAL A 78 14.99 11.17 -3.87
N ALA A 79 16.16 11.65 -3.47
CA ALA A 79 17.43 11.37 -4.16
C ALA A 79 17.77 9.86 -4.11
N GLU A 80 17.63 9.23 -2.95
CA GLU A 80 17.85 7.78 -2.80
C GLU A 80 16.81 6.95 -3.57
N ARG A 81 15.56 7.44 -3.65
CA ARG A 81 14.50 6.74 -4.37
C ARG A 81 14.65 6.84 -5.89
N ARG A 82 15.44 7.77 -6.41
CA ARG A 82 15.73 7.92 -7.85
C ARG A 82 16.38 6.67 -8.45
N GLU A 83 17.34 6.06 -7.79
CA GLU A 83 17.97 4.81 -8.26
C GLU A 83 16.97 3.67 -8.43
N TRP A 84 15.97 3.62 -7.58
CA TRP A 84 14.87 2.67 -7.74
C TRP A 84 13.97 3.03 -8.93
N PHE A 85 13.68 4.32 -9.12
CA PHE A 85 12.86 4.81 -10.23
C PHE A 85 13.50 4.52 -11.59
N ASP A 86 14.81 4.66 -11.70
CA ASP A 86 15.58 4.45 -12.95
C ASP A 86 15.54 2.99 -13.45
N ARG A 87 15.03 2.06 -12.64
CA ARG A 87 14.84 0.65 -13.04
C ARG A 87 13.59 0.43 -13.89
N PHE A 88 12.68 1.40 -13.94
CA PHE A 88 11.44 1.28 -14.69
C PHE A 88 11.58 1.85 -16.10
N SER A 89 10.88 1.24 -17.02
CA SER A 89 10.92 1.61 -18.43
C SER A 89 9.50 1.81 -18.98
N ALA A 90 9.42 2.55 -20.08
CA ALA A 90 8.17 2.70 -20.83
C ALA A 90 7.75 1.39 -21.53
N THR A 91 8.66 0.45 -21.73
CA THR A 91 8.44 -0.85 -22.36
C THR A 91 9.10 -1.94 -21.55
N GLY A 92 8.68 -3.18 -21.73
CA GLY A 92 9.22 -4.33 -21.01
C GLY A 92 8.49 -4.61 -19.68
N PRO A 93 8.93 -5.65 -18.96
CA PRO A 93 8.20 -6.19 -17.81
C PRO A 93 8.31 -5.37 -16.53
N TYR A 94 9.19 -4.35 -16.48
CA TYR A 94 9.43 -3.54 -15.29
C TYR A 94 8.72 -2.21 -15.39
N GLN A 95 7.54 -2.12 -14.80
CA GLN A 95 6.61 -1.00 -14.93
C GLN A 95 6.37 -0.33 -13.57
N LEU A 96 6.23 0.99 -13.60
CA LEU A 96 5.75 1.79 -12.47
C LEU A 96 4.48 2.53 -12.90
N LEU A 97 3.38 2.26 -12.21
CA LEU A 97 2.12 3.00 -12.39
C LEU A 97 1.79 3.79 -11.14
N VAL A 98 1.27 4.99 -11.34
CA VAL A 98 0.88 5.91 -10.28
C VAL A 98 -0.58 6.30 -10.45
N ALA A 99 -1.34 6.23 -9.37
CA ALA A 99 -2.69 6.78 -9.29
C ALA A 99 -2.61 8.21 -8.75
N ARG A 100 -3.18 9.16 -9.48
CA ARG A 100 -3.21 10.59 -9.13
C ARG A 100 -4.63 11.12 -9.08
N ARG A 101 -4.83 12.16 -8.28
CA ARG A 101 -5.98 13.04 -8.34
C ARG A 101 -5.44 14.48 -8.35
N GLY A 102 -5.56 15.15 -9.50
CA GLY A 102 -4.78 16.37 -9.73
C GLY A 102 -3.29 16.12 -9.61
N SER A 103 -2.60 16.91 -8.81
CA SER A 103 -1.17 16.74 -8.51
C SER A 103 -0.89 15.73 -7.38
N GLN A 104 -1.92 15.25 -6.69
CA GLN A 104 -1.74 14.37 -5.53
C GLN A 104 -1.56 12.91 -5.92
N VAL A 105 -0.48 12.28 -5.47
CA VAL A 105 -0.24 10.85 -5.59
C VAL A 105 -1.09 10.10 -4.55
N LEU A 106 -1.98 9.24 -5.03
CA LEU A 106 -2.87 8.42 -4.20
C LEU A 106 -2.30 7.03 -3.91
N GLY A 107 -1.36 6.60 -4.73
CA GLY A 107 -0.71 5.30 -4.60
C GLY A 107 0.08 4.95 -5.86
N TYR A 108 0.85 3.90 -5.76
CA TYR A 108 1.61 3.36 -6.88
C TYR A 108 1.65 1.83 -6.84
N ALA A 109 1.81 1.23 -8.01
CA ALA A 109 2.08 -0.19 -8.18
C ALA A 109 3.29 -0.36 -9.10
N ALA A 110 4.14 -1.32 -8.79
CA ALA A 110 5.34 -1.59 -9.55
C ALA A 110 5.51 -3.09 -9.82
N SER A 111 6.17 -3.40 -10.95
CA SER A 111 6.71 -4.73 -11.25
C SER A 111 8.23 -4.62 -11.41
N GLN A 112 8.96 -5.51 -10.78
CA GLN A 112 10.42 -5.51 -10.73
C GLN A 112 10.97 -6.91 -10.99
N PRO A 113 12.28 -7.08 -11.27
CA PRO A 113 12.90 -8.39 -11.30
C PRO A 113 12.67 -9.11 -9.97
N TYR A 114 12.21 -10.36 -10.03
CA TYR A 114 12.11 -11.17 -8.81
C TYR A 114 13.49 -11.51 -8.24
N ARG A 115 14.43 -11.90 -9.11
CA ARG A 115 15.82 -12.17 -8.77
C ARG A 115 16.72 -11.93 -9.98
N GLU A 116 17.98 -11.58 -9.73
CA GLU A 116 19.01 -11.40 -10.74
C GLU A 116 19.56 -12.75 -11.23
N HIS A 117 18.73 -13.56 -11.87
CA HIS A 117 19.12 -14.82 -12.46
C HIS A 117 18.30 -15.07 -13.72
N GLU A 118 18.94 -15.50 -14.80
CA GLU A 118 18.31 -15.71 -16.12
C GLU A 118 17.06 -16.60 -16.05
N GLY A 119 17.06 -17.61 -15.20
CA GLY A 119 15.91 -18.51 -14.99
C GLY A 119 14.63 -17.79 -14.55
N PHE A 120 14.74 -16.57 -14.01
CA PHE A 120 13.59 -15.77 -13.55
C PHE A 120 13.19 -14.65 -14.51
N ARG A 121 13.72 -14.62 -15.76
CA ARG A 121 13.45 -13.55 -16.72
C ARG A 121 11.96 -13.33 -17.05
N GLU A 122 11.12 -14.35 -16.88
CA GLU A 122 9.67 -14.30 -17.09
C GLU A 122 8.89 -14.20 -15.76
N THR A 123 9.57 -13.95 -14.65
CA THR A 123 8.99 -13.77 -13.32
C THR A 123 9.22 -12.36 -12.82
N VAL A 124 8.16 -11.67 -12.44
CA VAL A 124 8.25 -10.34 -11.82
C VAL A 124 7.76 -10.38 -10.38
N GLU A 125 8.39 -9.59 -9.52
CA GLU A 125 7.82 -9.27 -8.22
C GLU A 125 6.99 -7.99 -8.33
N VAL A 126 5.74 -8.05 -7.86
CA VAL A 126 4.86 -6.89 -7.86
C VAL A 126 4.67 -6.35 -6.45
N SER A 127 4.59 -5.04 -6.37
CA SER A 127 4.33 -4.31 -5.13
C SER A 127 3.31 -3.21 -5.33
N ILE A 128 2.63 -2.84 -4.25
CA ILE A 128 1.65 -1.75 -4.23
C ILE A 128 1.71 -1.03 -2.89
N ALA A 129 1.66 0.29 -2.94
CA ALA A 129 1.48 1.12 -1.77
C ALA A 129 0.45 2.21 -2.04
N LEU A 130 -0.38 2.51 -1.03
CA LEU A 130 -1.46 3.48 -1.11
C LEU A 130 -1.30 4.53 -0.03
N HIS A 131 -1.57 5.78 -0.40
CA HIS A 131 -1.76 6.86 0.55
C HIS A 131 -2.87 6.46 1.55
N ILE A 132 -2.70 6.79 2.82
CA ILE A 132 -3.61 6.36 3.88
C ILE A 132 -5.06 6.74 3.58
N MET A 133 -5.27 7.95 3.05
CA MET A 133 -6.61 8.48 2.74
C MET A 133 -7.24 7.85 1.48
N SER A 134 -6.49 7.14 0.65
CA SER A 134 -7.02 6.48 -0.56
C SER A 134 -7.36 4.99 -0.36
N ARG A 135 -7.07 4.46 0.83
CA ARG A 135 -7.37 3.06 1.16
C ARG A 135 -8.88 2.81 1.20
N GLY A 136 -9.31 1.61 0.81
CA GLY A 136 -10.73 1.24 0.78
C GLY A 136 -11.56 1.86 -0.36
N GLN A 137 -10.97 2.72 -1.20
CA GLN A 137 -11.66 3.44 -2.29
C GLN A 137 -11.52 2.76 -3.67
N GLY A 138 -10.99 1.55 -3.73
CA GLY A 138 -10.81 0.83 -5.00
C GLY A 138 -9.50 1.12 -5.74
N VAL A 139 -8.77 2.17 -5.38
CA VAL A 139 -7.53 2.63 -6.05
C VAL A 139 -6.51 1.50 -6.22
N GLY A 140 -6.31 0.67 -5.20
CA GLY A 140 -5.37 -0.46 -5.29
C GLY A 140 -5.81 -1.53 -6.31
N THR A 141 -7.11 -1.78 -6.41
CA THR A 141 -7.65 -2.70 -7.42
C THR A 141 -7.41 -2.18 -8.83
N ASP A 142 -7.62 -0.89 -9.04
CA ASP A 142 -7.50 -0.27 -10.36
C ASP A 142 -6.03 -0.12 -10.77
N LEU A 143 -5.13 0.22 -9.85
CA LEU A 143 -3.68 0.21 -10.06
C LEU A 143 -3.19 -1.18 -10.53
N TYR A 144 -3.52 -2.24 -9.82
CA TYR A 144 -3.10 -3.58 -10.21
C TYR A 144 -3.75 -4.05 -11.51
N ARG A 145 -5.02 -3.72 -11.76
CA ARG A 145 -5.65 -4.01 -13.05
C ARG A 145 -4.95 -3.31 -14.21
N ALA A 146 -4.54 -2.07 -14.01
CA ALA A 146 -3.77 -1.34 -15.00
C ALA A 146 -2.39 -1.98 -15.21
N LEU A 147 -1.65 -2.27 -14.12
CA LEU A 147 -0.36 -2.93 -14.19
C LEU A 147 -0.45 -4.28 -14.94
N PHE A 148 -1.43 -5.11 -14.61
CA PHE A 148 -1.57 -6.43 -15.24
C PHE A 148 -1.98 -6.37 -16.71
N ARG A 149 -2.64 -5.30 -17.16
CA ARG A 149 -2.86 -5.07 -18.59
C ARG A 149 -1.55 -4.80 -19.33
N TYR A 150 -0.65 -3.99 -18.75
CA TYR A 150 0.68 -3.80 -19.34
C TYR A 150 1.49 -5.09 -19.35
N LEU A 151 1.49 -5.86 -18.28
CA LEU A 151 2.24 -7.10 -18.17
C LEU A 151 1.71 -8.23 -19.08
N ALA A 152 0.44 -8.18 -19.45
CA ALA A 152 -0.14 -9.18 -20.37
C ALA A 152 0.45 -9.15 -21.78
N ASP A 153 0.97 -8.01 -22.21
CA ASP A 153 1.61 -7.81 -23.51
C ASP A 153 3.14 -8.04 -23.46
N GLU A 154 3.67 -8.34 -22.28
CA GLU A 154 5.10 -8.54 -22.03
C GLU A 154 5.42 -10.04 -21.81
N PRO A 155 6.67 -10.47 -21.97
CA PRO A 155 7.08 -11.86 -21.75
C PRO A 155 7.10 -12.22 -20.25
N VAL A 156 6.00 -11.99 -19.55
CA VAL A 156 5.81 -12.32 -18.14
C VAL A 156 4.91 -13.55 -18.03
N HIS A 157 5.41 -14.58 -17.35
CA HIS A 157 4.63 -15.79 -17.06
C HIS A 157 4.05 -15.78 -15.66
N VAL A 158 4.80 -15.27 -14.68
CA VAL A 158 4.40 -15.28 -13.28
C VAL A 158 4.67 -13.91 -12.64
N ALA A 159 3.69 -13.38 -11.92
CA ALA A 159 3.89 -12.34 -10.93
C ALA A 159 3.86 -12.94 -9.54
N VAL A 160 4.85 -12.62 -8.71
CA VAL A 160 4.91 -12.98 -7.30
C VAL A 160 4.77 -11.75 -6.42
N ALA A 161 4.25 -11.94 -5.21
CA ALA A 161 4.15 -10.89 -4.21
C ALA A 161 4.46 -11.46 -2.82
N GLY A 162 5.39 -10.83 -2.11
CA GLY A 162 5.66 -11.09 -0.69
C GLY A 162 4.92 -10.08 0.18
N ILE A 163 4.04 -10.55 1.06
CA ILE A 163 3.21 -9.70 1.91
C ILE A 163 3.58 -9.95 3.36
N VAL A 164 4.12 -8.94 4.03
CA VAL A 164 4.44 -9.02 5.46
C VAL A 164 3.14 -9.09 6.27
N LEU A 165 3.11 -10.01 7.22
CA LEU A 165 1.94 -10.28 8.06
C LEU A 165 2.06 -9.57 9.44
N PRO A 166 0.91 -9.18 10.05
CA PRO A 166 -0.46 -9.25 9.51
C PRO A 166 -0.75 -8.13 8.49
N ASN A 167 -1.38 -8.47 7.37
CA ASN A 167 -1.83 -7.51 6.36
C ASN A 167 -3.01 -8.07 5.55
N ASP A 168 -4.15 -8.27 6.21
CA ASP A 168 -5.34 -8.89 5.62
C ASP A 168 -5.85 -8.12 4.40
N ALA A 169 -5.76 -6.80 4.41
CA ALA A 169 -6.19 -5.95 3.29
C ALA A 169 -5.38 -6.23 2.02
N SER A 170 -4.05 -6.38 2.14
CA SER A 170 -3.19 -6.73 1.02
C SER A 170 -3.45 -8.15 0.53
N VAL A 171 -3.56 -9.12 1.44
CA VAL A 171 -3.87 -10.51 1.10
C VAL A 171 -5.22 -10.61 0.35
N ALA A 172 -6.25 -9.92 0.85
CA ALA A 172 -7.56 -9.89 0.21
C ALA A 172 -7.52 -9.24 -1.18
N LEU A 173 -6.75 -8.16 -1.35
CA LEU A 173 -6.55 -7.50 -2.65
C LEU A 173 -5.90 -8.46 -3.65
N HIS A 174 -4.83 -9.14 -3.26
CA HIS A 174 -4.13 -10.08 -4.14
C HIS A 174 -5.02 -11.27 -4.51
N ARG A 175 -5.73 -11.88 -3.55
CA ARG A 175 -6.71 -12.95 -3.83
C ARG A 175 -7.80 -12.50 -4.80
N LYS A 176 -8.37 -11.30 -4.61
CA LYS A 176 -9.37 -10.72 -5.52
C LYS A 176 -8.86 -10.58 -6.96
N LEU A 177 -7.56 -10.40 -7.13
CA LEU A 177 -6.91 -10.21 -8.43
C LEU A 177 -6.28 -11.50 -8.99
N GLY A 178 -6.65 -12.66 -8.45
CA GLY A 178 -6.30 -13.96 -8.98
C GLY A 178 -4.95 -14.50 -8.52
N PHE A 179 -4.38 -13.94 -7.44
CA PHE A 179 -3.23 -14.57 -6.79
C PHE A 179 -3.67 -15.75 -5.92
N THR A 180 -2.86 -16.79 -5.95
CA THR A 180 -2.95 -17.95 -5.07
C THR A 180 -1.78 -17.97 -4.10
N GLU A 181 -2.00 -18.53 -2.92
CA GLU A 181 -0.95 -18.67 -1.92
C GLU A 181 0.07 -19.73 -2.34
N VAL A 182 1.36 -19.40 -2.21
CA VAL A 182 2.47 -20.32 -2.40
C VAL A 182 2.92 -20.90 -1.06
N GLY A 183 2.99 -20.06 -0.02
CA GLY A 183 3.37 -20.45 1.32
C GLY A 183 3.78 -19.26 2.18
N THR A 184 4.09 -19.54 3.44
CA THR A 184 4.46 -18.52 4.42
C THR A 184 5.86 -18.80 4.96
N PHE A 185 6.73 -17.79 4.93
CA PHE A 185 7.94 -17.77 5.70
C PHE A 185 7.65 -17.24 7.09
N HIS A 186 7.91 -18.06 8.09
CA HIS A 186 7.67 -17.69 9.49
C HIS A 186 8.91 -17.05 10.11
N GLU A 187 8.72 -15.90 10.77
CA GLU A 187 9.75 -15.23 11.59
C GLU A 187 11.10 -15.04 10.86
N TYR A 188 11.07 -14.82 9.54
CA TYR A 188 12.28 -14.84 8.70
C TYR A 188 12.92 -13.46 8.52
N ALA A 189 12.26 -12.41 8.95
CA ALA A 189 12.75 -11.04 8.90
C ALA A 189 12.60 -10.34 10.24
N VAL A 190 13.42 -9.31 10.49
CA VAL A 190 13.38 -8.51 11.72
C VAL A 190 13.14 -7.06 11.40
N LYS A 191 12.16 -6.43 12.06
CA LYS A 191 11.94 -5.00 12.02
C LYS A 191 11.71 -4.48 13.44
N ASN A 192 12.47 -3.46 13.85
CA ASN A 192 12.38 -2.81 15.16
C ASN A 192 12.43 -3.82 16.35
N GLY A 193 13.21 -4.90 16.19
CA GLY A 193 13.36 -5.95 17.20
C GLY A 193 12.27 -7.02 17.20
N GLU A 194 11.28 -6.94 16.30
CA GLU A 194 10.23 -7.93 16.15
C GLU A 194 10.49 -8.85 14.96
N TYR A 195 10.28 -10.17 15.15
CA TYR A 195 10.31 -11.14 14.05
C TYR A 195 9.02 -11.07 13.26
N LEU A 196 9.17 -10.99 11.94
CA LEU A 196 8.05 -10.85 11.00
C LEU A 196 7.97 -12.05 10.06
N SER A 197 6.75 -12.46 9.78
CA SER A 197 6.43 -13.49 8.79
C SER A 197 5.91 -12.85 7.50
N SER A 198 6.04 -13.52 6.36
CA SER A 198 5.44 -13.08 5.09
C SER A 198 4.78 -14.24 4.37
N ILE A 199 3.57 -13.99 3.90
CA ILE A 199 2.91 -14.88 2.93
C ILE A 199 3.39 -14.52 1.54
N TRP A 200 3.75 -15.52 0.74
CA TRP A 200 4.06 -15.38 -0.66
C TRP A 200 2.90 -15.84 -1.49
N MET A 201 2.56 -15.06 -2.51
CA MET A 201 1.45 -15.32 -3.41
C MET A 201 1.93 -15.22 -4.85
N GLU A 202 1.34 -16.00 -5.76
CA GLU A 202 1.64 -15.98 -7.19
C GLU A 202 0.38 -15.78 -8.04
N ARG A 203 0.55 -15.15 -9.19
CA ARG A 203 -0.43 -15.08 -10.25
C ARG A 203 0.23 -15.44 -11.58
N ARG A 204 -0.38 -16.36 -12.34
CA ARG A 204 0.09 -16.74 -13.68
C ARG A 204 -0.61 -15.93 -14.75
N PHE A 205 0.15 -15.57 -15.77
CA PHE A 205 -0.38 -14.97 -17.00
C PHE A 205 -0.54 -16.08 -18.03
N PRO A 206 -1.71 -16.16 -18.74
CA PRO A 206 -1.87 -17.10 -19.84
C PRO A 206 -0.79 -16.87 -20.88
N ARG A 207 -0.17 -17.90 -21.38
CA ARG A 207 0.61 -17.81 -22.60
C ARG A 207 -0.38 -17.76 -23.75
N GLY A 208 -0.31 -16.73 -24.59
CA GLY A 208 -1.05 -16.64 -25.85
C GLY A 208 -0.72 -17.76 -26.81
#